data_608f3be205540f861f7f61d179666cc8
#
_entry.id   608f3be205540f861f7f61d179666cc8
#
_cell.length_a   1.000
_cell.length_b   1.000
_cell.length_c   1.000
_cell.angle_alpha   90.00
_cell.angle_beta   90.00
_cell.angle_gamma   90.00
#
_symmetry.space_group_name_H-M   'P 1'
#
loop_
_entity.id
_entity.type
_entity.pdbx_description
1 polymer ?
#
loop_
_entity_poly.entity_id
_entity_poly.type
_entity_poly.pdbx_seq_one_letter_code
_entity_poly.pdbx_strand_id
1 'polypeptide(L)'
;APFGIDPDNEYIIYVRLTDKADNTDYICSDGIVLDGTSPVITGIENGKTYCAAQLVTVDEKYIDTVKVNGNTVTLDSNNQFTQNPAEGEQTIVVTDKAANETRVTVTVNDGHTYEWQSENGQYWQKCKFCNHETAKKDIPTINISGADKVCRTQDYKFSFTLPEGATDAAYGYEFIGLGDGPLTPTVENGLYSGIIKASAYPAEETGFKLIVSAKTADGFTFSAEKTVAIQNAHSGGTATCKNKAKCKICGESYGELNANNHSDLKHFPAVAATKTAEGNIEYWYCSGCKKYYK
;
A
#
# COMPACT_ATOMS: atom_id res chain seq x y z
N ALA A 1 -67.22 33.63 -3.09
CA ALA A 1 -66.06 33.58 -2.17
C ALA A 1 -65.11 32.46 -2.63
N PRO A 2 -63.81 32.63 -2.57
CA PRO A 2 -62.90 31.54 -2.81
C PRO A 2 -63.14 30.45 -1.74
N PHE A 3 -63.25 29.20 -2.15
CA PHE A 3 -63.31 28.04 -1.24
C PHE A 3 -61.91 27.50 -1.06
N GLY A 4 -61.58 27.15 0.15
CA GLY A 4 -60.33 26.47 0.49
C GLY A 4 -60.40 25.03 -0.03
N ILE A 5 -59.31 24.56 -0.63
CA ILE A 5 -59.13 23.15 -1.00
C ILE A 5 -57.94 22.63 -0.19
N ASP A 6 -58.06 21.46 0.37
CA ASP A 6 -56.95 20.85 1.10
C ASP A 6 -55.89 20.38 0.09
N PRO A 7 -54.60 20.64 0.33
CA PRO A 7 -53.54 20.12 -0.50
C PRO A 7 -53.49 18.59 -0.43
N ASP A 8 -52.69 17.95 -1.32
CA ASP A 8 -52.38 16.52 -1.37
C ASP A 8 -53.58 15.60 -1.57
N ASN A 9 -54.58 16.10 -2.36
CA ASN A 9 -55.78 15.37 -2.72
C ASN A 9 -56.14 15.50 -4.20
N GLU A 10 -56.91 14.52 -4.68
CA GLU A 10 -57.48 14.50 -6.01
C GLU A 10 -58.91 15.03 -5.97
N TYR A 11 -59.25 15.92 -6.86
CA TYR A 11 -60.54 16.60 -6.95
C TYR A 11 -61.18 16.44 -8.33
N ILE A 12 -62.50 16.32 -8.33
CA ILE A 12 -63.30 16.46 -9.55
C ILE A 12 -64.12 17.76 -9.42
N ILE A 13 -63.90 18.68 -10.33
CA ILE A 13 -64.61 19.95 -10.38
C ILE A 13 -65.85 19.80 -11.23
N TYR A 14 -67.02 20.03 -10.65
CA TYR A 14 -68.29 20.07 -11.33
C TYR A 14 -68.68 21.53 -11.58
N VAL A 15 -68.95 21.84 -12.81
CA VAL A 15 -69.52 23.14 -13.20
C VAL A 15 -70.94 22.96 -13.64
N ARG A 16 -71.90 23.59 -12.91
CA ARG A 16 -73.27 23.61 -13.27
C ARG A 16 -73.51 24.76 -14.23
N LEU A 17 -74.01 24.45 -15.40
CA LEU A 17 -74.42 25.39 -16.42
C LEU A 17 -75.98 25.51 -16.36
N THR A 18 -76.51 26.74 -16.30
CA THR A 18 -77.96 27.00 -16.35
C THR A 18 -78.24 28.01 -17.44
N ASP A 19 -79.13 27.67 -18.35
CA ASP A 19 -79.53 28.57 -19.40
C ASP A 19 -80.65 29.57 -18.91
N LYS A 20 -81.08 30.49 -19.77
CA LYS A 20 -82.15 31.48 -19.47
C LYS A 20 -83.50 30.85 -19.29
N ALA A 21 -83.70 29.61 -19.67
CA ALA A 21 -84.97 28.87 -19.54
C ALA A 21 -84.92 27.90 -18.33
N ASP A 22 -83.91 28.07 -17.45
CA ASP A 22 -83.66 27.23 -16.24
C ASP A 22 -83.30 25.77 -16.56
N ASN A 23 -82.91 25.42 -17.78
CA ASN A 23 -82.32 24.12 -18.09
C ASN A 23 -80.95 24.04 -17.50
N THR A 24 -80.63 22.91 -16.84
CA THR A 24 -79.37 22.71 -16.17
C THR A 24 -78.63 21.53 -16.76
N ASP A 25 -77.31 21.72 -16.99
CA ASP A 25 -76.34 20.68 -17.37
C ASP A 25 -75.12 20.77 -16.50
N TYR A 26 -74.36 19.67 -16.40
CA TYR A 26 -73.15 19.57 -15.59
C TYR A 26 -72.00 19.13 -16.47
N ILE A 27 -70.90 19.86 -16.34
CA ILE A 27 -69.60 19.50 -16.91
C ILE A 27 -68.68 19.17 -15.72
N CYS A 28 -67.96 18.08 -15.79
CA CYS A 28 -66.94 17.75 -14.79
C CYS A 28 -65.55 17.66 -15.41
N SER A 29 -64.55 17.99 -14.62
CA SER A 29 -63.17 17.74 -14.98
C SER A 29 -62.84 16.24 -14.83
N ASP A 30 -61.77 15.79 -15.50
CA ASP A 30 -61.04 14.63 -15.07
C ASP A 30 -60.45 14.95 -13.68
N GLY A 31 -59.92 13.94 -12.97
CA GLY A 31 -59.29 14.13 -11.66
C GLY A 31 -58.14 15.15 -11.73
N ILE A 32 -58.21 16.17 -10.85
CA ILE A 32 -57.15 17.19 -10.71
C ILE A 32 -56.48 16.94 -9.38
N VAL A 33 -55.18 16.63 -9.42
CA VAL A 33 -54.35 16.46 -8.21
C VAL A 33 -53.77 17.80 -7.83
N LEU A 34 -54.04 18.21 -6.56
CA LEU A 34 -53.40 19.36 -5.94
C LEU A 34 -52.33 18.85 -4.97
N ASP A 35 -51.09 18.83 -5.44
CA ASP A 35 -49.93 18.37 -4.69
C ASP A 35 -48.79 19.37 -4.89
N GLY A 36 -48.19 19.82 -3.81
CA GLY A 36 -47.05 20.73 -3.81
C GLY A 36 -45.74 20.06 -3.39
N THR A 37 -45.76 18.74 -3.15
CA THR A 37 -44.60 17.96 -2.72
C THR A 37 -44.03 17.20 -3.88
N SER A 38 -42.69 17.10 -3.96
CA SER A 38 -42.03 16.30 -4.99
C SER A 38 -41.91 14.85 -4.53
N PRO A 39 -42.01 13.87 -5.46
CA PRO A 39 -41.78 12.46 -5.18
C PRO A 39 -40.46 12.20 -4.46
N VAL A 40 -40.41 11.24 -3.54
CA VAL A 40 -39.18 10.83 -2.85
C VAL A 40 -38.70 9.51 -3.41
N ILE A 41 -37.43 9.49 -3.83
CA ILE A 41 -36.76 8.28 -4.34
C ILE A 41 -35.85 7.74 -3.23
N THR A 42 -36.02 6.48 -2.86
CA THR A 42 -35.21 5.77 -1.85
C THR A 42 -34.58 4.51 -2.41
N GLY A 43 -33.63 3.93 -1.66
CA GLY A 43 -32.83 2.77 -2.11
C GLY A 43 -31.57 3.15 -2.90
N ILE A 44 -31.48 4.41 -3.34
CA ILE A 44 -30.32 4.97 -4.07
C ILE A 44 -30.05 6.42 -3.61
N GLU A 45 -28.80 6.85 -3.80
CA GLU A 45 -28.35 8.21 -3.50
C GLU A 45 -27.79 8.88 -4.75
N ASN A 46 -28.13 10.15 -4.96
CA ASN A 46 -27.67 10.91 -6.13
C ASN A 46 -26.13 10.98 -6.21
N GLY A 47 -25.57 10.71 -7.39
CA GLY A 47 -24.14 10.73 -7.67
C GLY A 47 -23.37 9.49 -7.19
N LYS A 48 -24.03 8.50 -6.58
CA LYS A 48 -23.39 7.30 -6.05
C LYS A 48 -23.17 6.23 -7.11
N THR A 49 -22.08 5.46 -6.95
CA THR A 49 -21.79 4.28 -7.75
C THR A 49 -22.10 3.00 -6.94
N TYR A 50 -22.79 2.07 -7.57
CA TYR A 50 -23.18 0.76 -7.02
C TYR A 50 -22.54 -0.37 -7.81
N CYS A 51 -22.18 -1.46 -7.14
CA CYS A 51 -21.56 -2.65 -7.75
C CYS A 51 -22.55 -3.71 -8.20
N ALA A 52 -23.83 -3.46 -8.00
CA ALA A 52 -24.93 -4.33 -8.41
C ALA A 52 -26.21 -3.51 -8.51
N ALA A 53 -27.21 -4.07 -9.21
CA ALA A 53 -28.54 -3.49 -9.30
C ALA A 53 -29.12 -3.21 -7.91
N GLN A 54 -29.73 -2.03 -7.75
CA GLN A 54 -30.39 -1.63 -6.51
C GLN A 54 -31.90 -1.70 -6.70
N LEU A 55 -32.62 -2.03 -5.63
CA LEU A 55 -34.06 -1.88 -5.57
C LEU A 55 -34.38 -0.43 -5.25
N VAL A 56 -35.06 0.23 -6.18
CA VAL A 56 -35.48 1.63 -6.06
C VAL A 56 -36.94 1.66 -5.64
N THR A 57 -37.24 2.45 -4.63
CA THR A 57 -38.61 2.67 -4.15
C THR A 57 -39.01 4.13 -4.37
N VAL A 58 -40.21 4.33 -4.89
CA VAL A 58 -40.82 5.65 -5.08
C VAL A 58 -41.88 5.87 -4.01
N ASP A 59 -41.65 6.80 -3.10
CA ASP A 59 -42.61 7.22 -2.11
C ASP A 59 -43.38 8.42 -2.65
N GLU A 60 -44.50 8.14 -3.28
CA GLU A 60 -45.42 9.08 -3.87
C GLU A 60 -46.81 8.44 -4.03
N LYS A 61 -47.85 9.20 -3.69
CA LYS A 61 -49.26 8.73 -3.75
C LYS A 61 -49.81 8.86 -5.19
N TYR A 62 -49.46 9.92 -5.89
CA TYR A 62 -50.04 10.28 -7.18
C TYR A 62 -49.02 10.20 -8.32
N ILE A 63 -48.28 9.11 -8.41
CA ILE A 63 -47.28 8.87 -9.45
C ILE A 63 -47.96 9.00 -10.84
N ASP A 64 -47.38 9.80 -11.73
CA ASP A 64 -47.72 9.87 -13.13
C ASP A 64 -46.76 9.01 -13.95
N THR A 65 -45.47 9.32 -13.93
CA THR A 65 -44.44 8.58 -14.69
C THR A 65 -43.17 8.35 -13.91
N VAL A 66 -42.55 7.19 -14.14
CA VAL A 66 -41.18 6.88 -13.73
C VAL A 66 -40.36 6.57 -14.99
N LYS A 67 -39.28 7.28 -15.19
CA LYS A 67 -38.38 7.09 -16.35
C LYS A 67 -36.95 6.83 -15.90
N VAL A 68 -36.29 5.88 -16.56
CA VAL A 68 -34.86 5.63 -16.45
C VAL A 68 -34.22 5.89 -17.81
N ASN A 69 -33.29 6.82 -17.87
CA ASN A 69 -32.65 7.26 -19.12
C ASN A 69 -33.69 7.64 -20.23
N GLY A 70 -34.80 8.25 -19.78
CA GLY A 70 -35.89 8.66 -20.67
C GLY A 70 -36.91 7.56 -21.04
N ASN A 71 -36.64 6.31 -20.70
CA ASN A 71 -37.55 5.18 -20.95
C ASN A 71 -38.47 4.96 -19.75
N THR A 72 -39.78 4.79 -20.01
CA THR A 72 -40.75 4.51 -18.93
C THR A 72 -40.52 3.15 -18.31
N VAL A 73 -40.55 3.12 -17.00
CA VAL A 73 -40.41 1.92 -16.17
C VAL A 73 -41.72 1.62 -15.45
N THR A 74 -42.14 0.37 -15.45
CA THR A 74 -43.30 -0.09 -14.68
C THR A 74 -42.90 -0.41 -13.24
N LEU A 75 -43.60 0.14 -12.29
CA LEU A 75 -43.46 -0.17 -10.86
C LEU A 75 -44.26 -1.42 -10.50
N ASP A 76 -43.78 -2.12 -9.48
CA ASP A 76 -44.54 -3.19 -8.83
C ASP A 76 -45.64 -2.65 -7.87
N SER A 77 -46.34 -3.55 -7.19
CA SER A 77 -47.39 -3.18 -6.22
C SER A 77 -46.91 -2.39 -4.99
N ASN A 78 -45.61 -2.32 -4.77
CA ASN A 78 -44.97 -1.58 -3.69
C ASN A 78 -44.30 -0.29 -4.18
N ASN A 79 -44.62 0.15 -5.39
CA ASN A 79 -43.96 1.27 -6.06
C ASN A 79 -42.45 1.09 -6.22
N GLN A 80 -42.00 -0.12 -6.57
CA GLN A 80 -40.59 -0.47 -6.69
C GLN A 80 -40.21 -0.94 -8.08
N PHE A 81 -38.93 -0.74 -8.45
CA PHE A 81 -38.31 -1.38 -9.59
C PHE A 81 -36.83 -1.67 -9.30
N THR A 82 -36.26 -2.62 -10.04
CA THR A 82 -34.83 -2.93 -9.96
C THR A 82 -34.08 -2.27 -11.12
N GLN A 83 -32.95 -1.63 -10.85
CA GLN A 83 -32.10 -1.04 -11.87
C GLN A 83 -31.52 -2.07 -12.82
N ASN A 84 -31.21 -1.67 -14.05
CA ASN A 84 -30.49 -2.50 -15.03
C ASN A 84 -28.98 -2.21 -14.94
N PRO A 85 -28.13 -3.12 -14.41
CA PRO A 85 -26.70 -2.88 -14.23
C PRO A 85 -25.93 -2.73 -15.56
N ALA A 86 -26.46 -3.22 -16.67
CA ALA A 86 -25.83 -3.13 -17.98
C ALA A 86 -25.83 -1.70 -18.57
N GLU A 87 -26.60 -0.78 -18.00
CA GLU A 87 -26.72 0.59 -18.52
C GLU A 87 -25.64 1.56 -17.96
N GLY A 88 -24.90 1.18 -16.93
CA GLY A 88 -23.89 2.02 -16.31
C GLY A 88 -24.50 3.25 -15.61
N GLU A 89 -24.31 4.44 -16.17
CA GLU A 89 -24.94 5.66 -15.66
C GLU A 89 -26.43 5.67 -15.96
N GLN A 90 -27.25 5.91 -14.94
CA GLN A 90 -28.70 5.94 -15.01
C GLN A 90 -29.24 7.21 -14.36
N THR A 91 -30.07 7.94 -15.11
CA THR A 91 -30.85 9.05 -14.58
C THR A 91 -32.30 8.60 -14.41
N ILE A 92 -32.74 8.56 -13.15
CA ILE A 92 -34.10 8.24 -12.74
C ILE A 92 -34.87 9.56 -12.58
N VAL A 93 -35.99 9.66 -13.23
CA VAL A 93 -36.90 10.81 -13.16
C VAL A 93 -38.28 10.32 -12.77
N VAL A 94 -38.80 10.82 -11.69
CA VAL A 94 -40.15 10.54 -11.19
C VAL A 94 -40.96 11.81 -11.29
N THR A 95 -42.13 11.75 -11.94
CA THR A 95 -43.08 12.85 -12.04
C THR A 95 -44.40 12.40 -11.44
N ASP A 96 -45.03 13.25 -10.64
CA ASP A 96 -46.38 13.05 -10.14
C ASP A 96 -47.44 13.65 -11.03
N LYS A 97 -48.72 13.44 -10.72
CA LYS A 97 -49.86 13.98 -11.50
C LYS A 97 -50.03 15.51 -11.36
N ALA A 98 -49.37 16.13 -10.38
CA ALA A 98 -49.32 17.59 -10.23
C ALA A 98 -48.12 18.23 -10.97
N ALA A 99 -47.33 17.41 -11.69
CA ALA A 99 -46.12 17.78 -12.42
C ALA A 99 -44.92 18.17 -11.54
N ASN A 100 -44.88 17.77 -10.23
CA ASN A 100 -43.66 17.87 -9.45
C ASN A 100 -42.70 16.76 -9.90
N GLU A 101 -41.41 17.08 -9.96
CA GLU A 101 -40.37 16.16 -10.46
C GLU A 101 -39.25 15.95 -9.42
N THR A 102 -38.80 14.71 -9.30
CA THR A 102 -37.55 14.39 -8.62
C THR A 102 -36.64 13.63 -9.58
N ARG A 103 -35.36 14.02 -9.58
CA ARG A 103 -34.29 13.43 -10.42
C ARG A 103 -33.15 12.94 -9.57
N VAL A 104 -32.71 11.70 -9.83
CA VAL A 104 -31.52 11.08 -9.23
C VAL A 104 -30.69 10.46 -10.31
N THR A 105 -29.37 10.74 -10.33
CA THR A 105 -28.41 10.12 -11.25
C THR A 105 -27.44 9.25 -10.44
N VAL A 106 -27.28 8.01 -10.86
CA VAL A 106 -26.38 7.03 -10.23
C VAL A 106 -25.63 6.25 -11.30
N THR A 107 -24.52 5.63 -10.93
CA THR A 107 -23.83 4.66 -11.81
C THR A 107 -23.98 3.26 -11.22
N VAL A 108 -24.35 2.29 -12.04
CA VAL A 108 -24.44 0.88 -11.66
C VAL A 108 -23.45 0.08 -12.51
N ASN A 109 -22.48 -0.57 -11.88
CA ASN A 109 -21.52 -1.45 -12.52
C ASN A 109 -21.92 -2.90 -12.28
N ASP A 110 -21.78 -3.75 -13.30
CA ASP A 110 -21.91 -5.20 -13.11
C ASP A 110 -20.54 -5.75 -12.65
N GLY A 111 -20.40 -5.87 -11.35
CA GLY A 111 -19.17 -6.35 -10.71
C GLY A 111 -18.45 -5.33 -9.83
N HIS A 112 -17.29 -5.72 -9.34
CA HIS A 112 -16.50 -4.93 -8.40
C HIS A 112 -15.26 -4.33 -9.04
N THR A 113 -15.00 -3.06 -8.76
CA THR A 113 -13.73 -2.40 -9.06
C THR A 113 -12.88 -2.40 -7.81
N TYR A 114 -11.77 -3.16 -7.83
CA TYR A 114 -10.96 -3.39 -6.64
C TYR A 114 -9.75 -2.47 -6.55
N GLU A 115 -9.36 -2.19 -5.31
CA GLU A 115 -8.07 -1.62 -4.92
C GLU A 115 -7.39 -2.53 -3.90
N TRP A 116 -6.07 -2.59 -3.96
CA TRP A 116 -5.27 -3.32 -3.00
C TRP A 116 -5.27 -2.61 -1.65
N GLN A 117 -5.47 -3.40 -0.59
CA GLN A 117 -5.32 -3.01 0.80
C GLN A 117 -4.29 -3.90 1.47
N SER A 118 -3.59 -3.36 2.47
CA SER A 118 -2.69 -4.14 3.31
C SER A 118 -2.65 -3.60 4.72
N GLU A 119 -2.69 -4.50 5.69
CA GLU A 119 -2.63 -4.17 7.11
C GLU A 119 -2.17 -5.39 7.91
N ASN A 120 -1.37 -5.18 8.95
CA ASN A 120 -0.93 -6.23 9.87
C ASN A 120 -0.30 -7.46 9.19
N GLY A 121 0.51 -7.24 8.14
CA GLY A 121 1.18 -8.32 7.42
C GLY A 121 0.28 -9.11 6.47
N GLN A 122 -0.94 -8.66 6.23
CA GLN A 122 -1.89 -9.24 5.30
C GLN A 122 -2.26 -8.27 4.18
N TYR A 123 -2.71 -8.81 3.04
CA TYR A 123 -3.21 -8.04 1.90
C TYR A 123 -4.51 -8.64 1.37
N TRP A 124 -5.33 -7.80 0.78
CA TRP A 124 -6.60 -8.18 0.13
C TRP A 124 -7.04 -7.10 -0.86
N GLN A 125 -8.08 -7.38 -1.60
CA GLN A 125 -8.71 -6.39 -2.45
C GLN A 125 -10.02 -5.91 -1.81
N LYS A 126 -10.25 -4.60 -1.83
CA LYS A 126 -11.48 -3.97 -1.39
C LYS A 126 -12.12 -3.22 -2.55
N CYS A 127 -13.42 -3.36 -2.71
CA CYS A 127 -14.14 -2.62 -3.73
C CYS A 127 -14.18 -1.12 -3.41
N LYS A 128 -13.97 -0.28 -4.42
CA LYS A 128 -14.05 1.19 -4.30
C LYS A 128 -15.44 1.70 -3.94
N PHE A 129 -16.49 0.98 -4.32
CA PHE A 129 -17.85 1.48 -4.33
C PHE A 129 -18.79 0.74 -3.37
N CYS A 130 -18.36 -0.37 -2.79
CA CYS A 130 -19.14 -1.12 -1.81
C CYS A 130 -18.22 -1.74 -0.75
N ASN A 131 -18.80 -2.45 0.22
CA ASN A 131 -18.05 -3.06 1.31
C ASN A 131 -17.51 -4.46 0.99
N HIS A 132 -17.57 -4.90 -0.29
CA HIS A 132 -17.05 -6.20 -0.66
C HIS A 132 -15.53 -6.25 -0.56
N GLU A 133 -15.01 -7.26 0.13
CA GLU A 133 -13.59 -7.53 0.28
C GLU A 133 -13.29 -8.98 -0.10
N THR A 134 -12.15 -9.21 -0.71
CA THR A 134 -11.66 -10.57 -0.96
C THR A 134 -11.07 -11.18 0.31
N ALA A 135 -10.82 -12.49 0.31
CA ALA A 135 -10.13 -13.14 1.41
C ALA A 135 -8.75 -12.52 1.66
N LYS A 136 -8.41 -12.28 2.92
CA LYS A 136 -7.10 -11.79 3.32
C LYS A 136 -6.05 -12.89 3.17
N LYS A 137 -4.87 -12.51 2.67
CA LYS A 137 -3.71 -13.37 2.47
C LYS A 137 -2.51 -12.79 3.18
N ASP A 138 -1.61 -13.62 3.67
CA ASP A 138 -0.37 -13.15 4.29
C ASP A 138 0.59 -12.58 3.24
N ILE A 139 1.23 -11.45 3.55
CA ILE A 139 2.24 -10.84 2.68
C ILE A 139 3.47 -11.75 2.70
N PRO A 140 3.93 -12.25 1.53
CA PRO A 140 5.11 -13.08 1.47
C PRO A 140 6.36 -12.32 1.89
N THR A 141 7.32 -13.02 2.51
CA THR A 141 8.56 -12.41 2.98
C THR A 141 9.70 -12.59 1.99
N ILE A 142 10.39 -11.50 1.64
CA ILE A 142 11.66 -11.53 0.92
C ILE A 142 12.78 -11.47 1.95
N ASN A 143 13.66 -12.48 1.95
CA ASN A 143 14.81 -12.54 2.84
C ASN A 143 16.04 -11.96 2.15
N ILE A 144 16.49 -10.78 2.58
CA ILE A 144 17.69 -10.12 2.07
C ILE A 144 18.87 -10.46 2.96
N SER A 145 19.87 -11.16 2.40
CA SER A 145 21.12 -11.54 3.07
C SER A 145 22.23 -10.56 2.70
N GLY A 146 23.07 -10.23 3.67
CA GLY A 146 24.20 -9.32 3.55
C GLY A 146 24.59 -8.77 4.93
N ALA A 147 25.78 -8.21 5.06
CA ALA A 147 26.23 -7.61 6.31
C ALA A 147 25.42 -6.34 6.65
N ASP A 148 25.26 -6.04 7.94
CA ASP A 148 24.58 -4.82 8.39
C ASP A 148 25.49 -3.58 8.31
N LYS A 149 26.79 -3.81 8.07
CA LYS A 149 27.80 -2.75 7.96
C LYS A 149 28.82 -3.09 6.89
N VAL A 150 29.32 -2.09 6.22
CA VAL A 150 30.39 -2.18 5.22
C VAL A 150 31.41 -1.07 5.43
N CYS A 151 32.70 -1.35 5.19
CA CYS A 151 33.73 -0.30 5.16
C CYS A 151 33.62 0.44 3.82
N ARG A 152 33.79 1.76 3.84
CA ARG A 152 33.69 2.63 2.67
C ARG A 152 34.59 2.19 1.49
N THR A 153 35.69 1.52 1.77
CA THR A 153 36.64 1.01 0.77
C THR A 153 36.28 -0.34 0.20
N GLN A 154 35.21 -0.99 0.70
CA GLN A 154 34.83 -2.34 0.34
C GLN A 154 33.53 -2.38 -0.44
N ASP A 155 33.48 -3.25 -1.45
CA ASP A 155 32.25 -3.58 -2.15
C ASP A 155 31.26 -4.29 -1.21
N TYR A 156 29.99 -3.91 -1.22
CA TYR A 156 28.95 -4.59 -0.50
C TYR A 156 28.34 -5.71 -1.33
N LYS A 157 28.35 -6.91 -0.77
CA LYS A 157 27.75 -8.10 -1.37
C LYS A 157 26.44 -8.44 -0.67
N PHE A 158 25.41 -8.72 -1.45
CA PHE A 158 24.11 -9.14 -0.95
C PHE A 158 23.54 -10.26 -1.81
N SER A 159 22.55 -10.95 -1.26
CA SER A 159 21.72 -11.89 -2.00
C SER A 159 20.30 -11.89 -1.44
N PHE A 160 19.34 -12.34 -2.25
CA PHE A 160 17.97 -12.56 -1.81
C PHE A 160 17.32 -13.67 -2.64
N THR A 161 16.25 -14.23 -2.10
CA THR A 161 15.36 -15.15 -2.81
C THR A 161 13.95 -14.60 -2.79
N LEU A 162 13.24 -14.82 -3.89
CA LEU A 162 11.81 -14.49 -3.93
C LEU A 162 11.00 -15.65 -3.35
N PRO A 163 9.86 -15.36 -2.71
CA PRO A 163 8.88 -16.38 -2.33
C PRO A 163 8.36 -17.12 -3.55
N GLU A 164 7.88 -18.34 -3.35
CA GLU A 164 7.27 -19.14 -4.40
C GLU A 164 6.09 -18.40 -5.06
N GLY A 165 6.03 -18.43 -6.38
CA GLY A 165 4.98 -17.75 -7.16
C GLY A 165 5.12 -16.23 -7.28
N ALA A 166 6.15 -15.62 -6.68
CA ALA A 166 6.41 -14.20 -6.87
C ALA A 166 7.00 -13.90 -8.25
N THR A 167 6.57 -12.79 -8.84
CA THR A 167 6.97 -12.32 -10.17
C THR A 167 7.41 -10.85 -10.14
N ASP A 168 7.85 -10.32 -11.26
CA ASP A 168 8.17 -8.89 -11.47
C ASP A 168 9.10 -8.32 -10.39
N ALA A 169 10.20 -9.02 -10.09
CA ALA A 169 11.19 -8.55 -9.14
C ALA A 169 11.80 -7.22 -9.59
N ALA A 170 11.72 -6.22 -8.75
CA ALA A 170 12.44 -4.97 -8.88
C ALA A 170 13.35 -4.79 -7.66
N TYR A 171 14.55 -4.28 -7.88
CA TYR A 171 15.56 -4.13 -6.84
C TYR A 171 16.41 -2.89 -7.10
N GLY A 172 16.75 -2.21 -6.02
CA GLY A 172 17.54 -1.01 -6.04
C GLY A 172 18.19 -0.75 -4.69
N TYR A 173 19.02 0.27 -4.63
CA TYR A 173 19.51 0.80 -3.37
C TYR A 173 19.32 2.31 -3.35
N GLU A 174 19.01 2.83 -2.18
CA GLU A 174 18.80 4.24 -1.92
C GLU A 174 19.82 4.72 -0.89
N PHE A 175 20.60 5.73 -1.22
CA PHE A 175 21.36 6.47 -0.22
C PHE A 175 20.43 7.44 0.50
N ILE A 176 20.58 7.54 1.83
CA ILE A 176 19.75 8.39 2.68
C ILE A 176 19.98 9.86 2.29
N GLY A 177 19.11 10.41 1.42
CA GLY A 177 19.17 11.79 0.93
C GLY A 177 19.64 12.00 -0.52
N LEU A 178 20.01 10.95 -1.22
CA LEU A 178 20.42 10.96 -2.63
C LEU A 178 19.76 9.79 -3.34
N GLY A 179 19.22 10.02 -4.52
CA GLY A 179 18.39 9.06 -5.25
C GLY A 179 18.96 7.67 -5.51
N ASP A 180 18.14 6.83 -6.11
CA ASP A 180 18.33 5.40 -6.33
C ASP A 180 19.48 5.05 -7.31
N GLY A 181 20.23 4.03 -6.99
CA GLY A 181 21.18 3.38 -7.89
C GLY A 181 20.57 2.11 -8.50
N PRO A 182 20.68 1.89 -9.83
CA PRO A 182 20.25 0.65 -10.44
C PRO A 182 21.16 -0.50 -10.03
N LEU A 183 20.55 -1.66 -9.75
CA LEU A 183 21.26 -2.92 -9.52
C LEU A 183 20.99 -3.89 -10.65
N THR A 184 21.98 -4.70 -10.99
CA THR A 184 21.85 -5.82 -11.92
C THR A 184 22.38 -7.09 -11.26
N PRO A 185 21.60 -7.74 -10.39
CA PRO A 185 22.03 -8.99 -9.78
C PRO A 185 22.09 -10.11 -10.80
N THR A 186 22.99 -11.05 -10.57
CA THR A 186 23.01 -12.34 -11.28
C THR A 186 22.00 -13.27 -10.62
N VAL A 187 21.33 -14.10 -11.43
CA VAL A 187 20.32 -15.05 -10.93
C VAL A 187 20.79 -16.46 -11.24
N GLU A 188 20.98 -17.25 -10.19
CA GLU A 188 21.32 -18.67 -10.31
C GLU A 188 20.41 -19.49 -9.38
N ASN A 189 19.69 -20.46 -9.95
CA ASN A 189 18.78 -21.33 -9.18
C ASN A 189 17.81 -20.58 -8.26
N GLY A 190 17.26 -19.44 -8.70
CA GLY A 190 16.35 -18.61 -7.92
C GLY A 190 17.02 -17.72 -6.86
N LEU A 191 18.34 -17.81 -6.69
CA LEU A 191 19.10 -16.90 -5.85
C LEU A 191 19.57 -15.71 -6.68
N TYR A 192 19.16 -14.52 -6.25
CA TYR A 192 19.61 -13.24 -6.77
C TYR A 192 20.84 -12.79 -5.99
N SER A 193 21.95 -12.50 -6.64
CA SER A 193 23.19 -12.05 -6.01
C SER A 193 23.70 -10.78 -6.68
N GLY A 194 24.06 -9.78 -5.88
CA GLY A 194 24.49 -8.48 -6.37
C GLY A 194 25.66 -7.88 -5.57
N ILE A 195 26.29 -6.88 -6.18
CA ILE A 195 27.40 -6.14 -5.58
C ILE A 195 27.16 -4.65 -5.77
N ILE A 196 27.18 -3.88 -4.68
CA ILE A 196 27.26 -2.43 -4.70
C ILE A 196 28.74 -2.06 -4.57
N LYS A 197 29.31 -1.42 -5.60
CA LYS A 197 30.71 -1.06 -5.61
C LYS A 197 31.03 0.04 -4.61
N ALA A 198 32.18 -0.03 -3.95
CA ALA A 198 32.66 0.99 -3.04
C ALA A 198 32.72 2.38 -3.69
N SER A 199 33.00 2.42 -4.99
CA SER A 199 33.02 3.68 -5.77
C SER A 199 31.65 4.34 -5.93
N ALA A 200 30.56 3.63 -5.64
CA ALA A 200 29.20 4.18 -5.66
C ALA A 200 28.84 4.92 -4.38
N TYR A 201 29.61 4.77 -3.28
CA TYR A 201 29.28 5.41 -2.00
C TYR A 201 29.60 6.91 -2.05
N PRO A 202 28.60 7.80 -1.92
CA PRO A 202 28.86 9.23 -1.83
C PRO A 202 29.66 9.56 -0.57
N ALA A 203 30.53 10.58 -0.63
CA ALA A 203 31.51 10.87 0.43
C ALA A 203 30.89 11.12 1.80
N GLU A 204 29.76 11.81 1.82
CA GLU A 204 29.07 12.23 3.06
C GLU A 204 28.07 11.20 3.59
N GLU A 205 27.76 10.16 2.82
CA GLU A 205 26.75 9.18 3.21
C GLU A 205 27.28 8.19 4.25
N THR A 206 26.45 7.93 5.27
CA THR A 206 26.76 7.01 6.38
C THR A 206 26.04 5.68 6.28
N GLY A 207 25.20 5.48 5.26
CA GLY A 207 24.46 4.26 5.02
C GLY A 207 23.61 4.29 3.76
N PHE A 208 23.01 3.17 3.45
CA PHE A 208 22.04 3.02 2.37
C PHE A 208 20.99 1.98 2.74
N LYS A 209 19.85 2.03 2.07
CA LYS A 209 18.83 0.99 2.08
C LYS A 209 18.91 0.17 0.80
N LEU A 210 18.93 -1.13 0.94
CA LEU A 210 18.70 -2.06 -0.16
C LEU A 210 17.21 -2.40 -0.15
N ILE A 211 16.54 -2.17 -1.28
CA ILE A 211 15.10 -2.36 -1.43
C ILE A 211 14.88 -3.44 -2.49
N VAL A 212 14.09 -4.43 -2.17
CA VAL A 212 13.65 -5.48 -3.10
C VAL A 212 12.14 -5.52 -3.08
N SER A 213 11.50 -5.43 -4.23
CA SER A 213 10.06 -5.57 -4.38
C SER A 213 9.72 -6.65 -5.40
N ALA A 214 8.54 -7.24 -5.26
CA ALA A 214 8.02 -8.23 -6.17
C ALA A 214 6.49 -8.17 -6.18
N LYS A 215 5.86 -8.91 -7.09
CA LYS A 215 4.41 -9.10 -7.10
C LYS A 215 4.05 -10.53 -6.74
N THR A 216 2.97 -10.69 -6.01
CA THR A 216 2.33 -12.00 -5.83
C THR A 216 1.70 -12.46 -7.16
N ALA A 217 1.35 -13.73 -7.27
CA ALA A 217 0.70 -14.28 -8.47
C ALA A 217 -0.62 -13.58 -8.83
N ASP A 218 -1.31 -12.99 -7.86
CA ASP A 218 -2.54 -12.22 -8.05
C ASP A 218 -2.30 -10.70 -8.25
N GLY A 219 -1.02 -10.26 -8.30
CA GLY A 219 -0.62 -8.92 -8.69
C GLY A 219 -0.43 -7.91 -7.56
N PHE A 220 -0.50 -8.31 -6.28
CA PHE A 220 -0.18 -7.42 -5.16
C PHE A 220 1.33 -7.17 -5.09
N THR A 221 1.74 -5.90 -4.99
CA THR A 221 3.15 -5.52 -4.85
C THR A 221 3.56 -5.49 -3.39
N PHE A 222 4.65 -6.17 -3.05
CA PHE A 222 5.23 -6.19 -1.71
C PHE A 222 6.74 -5.96 -1.78
N SER A 223 7.34 -5.56 -0.66
CA SER A 223 8.77 -5.25 -0.62
C SER A 223 9.40 -5.64 0.71
N ALA A 224 10.72 -5.77 0.69
CA ALA A 224 11.57 -5.85 1.86
C ALA A 224 12.71 -4.85 1.75
N GLU A 225 13.17 -4.35 2.91
CA GLU A 225 14.26 -3.40 3.00
C GLU A 225 15.36 -3.95 3.93
N LYS A 226 16.61 -3.64 3.59
CA LYS A 226 17.75 -3.86 4.47
C LYS A 226 18.59 -2.60 4.56
N THR A 227 18.70 -2.05 5.76
CA THR A 227 19.56 -0.91 6.03
C THR A 227 21.00 -1.38 6.28
N VAL A 228 21.95 -0.72 5.64
CA VAL A 228 23.39 -1.01 5.74
C VAL A 228 24.14 0.25 6.12
N ALA A 229 24.90 0.21 7.19
CA ALA A 229 25.73 1.32 7.63
C ALA A 229 27.09 1.33 6.89
N ILE A 230 27.53 2.48 6.41
CA ILE A 230 28.87 2.70 5.84
C ILE A 230 29.79 3.22 6.92
N GLN A 231 30.87 2.51 7.17
CA GLN A 231 31.92 2.95 8.10
C GLN A 231 33.07 3.64 7.37
N ASN A 232 33.35 4.88 7.75
CA ASN A 232 34.42 5.69 7.16
C ASN A 232 35.80 5.26 7.63
N ALA A 233 35.92 4.66 8.81
CA ALA A 233 37.18 4.23 9.39
C ALA A 233 37.12 2.73 9.77
N HIS A 234 38.24 2.04 9.63
CA HIS A 234 38.38 0.68 10.11
C HIS A 234 38.29 0.65 11.64
N SER A 235 37.69 -0.40 12.20
CA SER A 235 37.52 -0.53 13.65
C SER A 235 37.61 -1.97 14.15
N GLY A 236 37.96 -2.11 15.42
CA GLY A 236 38.12 -3.40 16.10
C GLY A 236 39.42 -4.09 15.76
N GLY A 237 39.65 -5.25 16.34
CA GLY A 237 40.92 -5.97 16.30
C GLY A 237 41.99 -5.32 17.22
N THR A 238 43.12 -5.97 17.31
CA THR A 238 44.23 -5.49 18.14
C THR A 238 45.54 -5.62 17.36
N ALA A 239 46.27 -4.53 17.24
CA ALA A 239 47.62 -4.55 16.67
C ALA A 239 48.62 -5.18 17.63
N THR A 240 49.58 -5.90 17.08
CA THR A 240 50.69 -6.45 17.81
C THR A 240 52.01 -5.87 17.29
N CYS A 241 53.11 -6.23 17.91
CA CYS A 241 54.45 -5.83 17.43
C CYS A 241 54.80 -6.40 16.04
N LYS A 242 54.01 -7.36 15.54
CA LYS A 242 54.22 -8.04 14.26
C LYS A 242 53.12 -7.77 13.25
N ASN A 243 51.90 -7.68 13.70
CA ASN A 243 50.73 -7.59 12.85
C ASN A 243 49.91 -6.32 13.17
N LYS A 244 49.49 -5.61 12.14
CA LYS A 244 48.51 -4.51 12.27
C LYS A 244 47.16 -5.05 12.76
N ALA A 245 46.32 -4.18 13.32
CA ALA A 245 44.94 -4.54 13.68
C ALA A 245 44.17 -4.98 12.41
N LYS A 246 43.31 -5.97 12.56
CA LYS A 246 42.38 -6.36 11.48
C LYS A 246 41.01 -5.78 11.76
N CYS A 247 40.43 -5.09 10.82
CA CYS A 247 39.08 -4.58 10.91
C CYS A 247 38.08 -5.73 11.10
N LYS A 248 37.21 -5.64 12.11
CA LYS A 248 36.20 -6.66 12.38
C LYS A 248 35.09 -6.73 11.32
N ILE A 249 34.96 -5.68 10.49
CA ILE A 249 33.92 -5.60 9.48
C ILE A 249 34.42 -6.14 8.13
N CYS A 250 35.57 -5.68 7.65
CA CYS A 250 36.09 -6.04 6.32
C CYS A 250 37.29 -6.98 6.34
N GLY A 251 37.89 -7.23 7.51
CA GLY A 251 39.06 -8.10 7.65
C GLY A 251 40.38 -7.46 7.19
N GLU A 252 40.38 -6.22 6.67
CA GLU A 252 41.59 -5.54 6.25
C GLU A 252 42.48 -5.15 7.42
N SER A 253 43.79 -5.18 7.18
CA SER A 253 44.76 -4.72 8.17
C SER A 253 44.88 -3.19 8.12
N TYR A 254 44.78 -2.53 9.28
CA TYR A 254 44.80 -1.08 9.39
C TYR A 254 45.61 -0.58 10.59
N GLY A 255 45.90 0.72 10.61
CA GLY A 255 46.63 1.37 11.68
C GLY A 255 48.12 0.99 11.72
N GLU A 256 48.78 1.30 12.82
CA GLU A 256 50.20 1.00 13.03
C GLU A 256 50.39 -0.26 13.87
N LEU A 257 51.62 -0.82 13.82
CA LEU A 257 52.02 -1.90 14.71
C LEU A 257 52.07 -1.39 16.17
N ASN A 258 51.63 -2.22 17.12
CA ASN A 258 51.74 -1.88 18.53
C ASN A 258 53.04 -2.55 19.09
N ALA A 259 54.10 -1.74 19.18
CA ALA A 259 55.40 -2.22 19.64
C ALA A 259 55.41 -2.79 21.07
N ASN A 260 54.36 -2.47 21.86
CA ASN A 260 54.24 -2.91 23.26
C ASN A 260 53.32 -4.14 23.43
N ASN A 261 52.67 -4.60 22.37
CA ASN A 261 51.79 -5.76 22.43
C ASN A 261 52.46 -6.99 21.81
N HIS A 262 53.04 -7.82 22.66
CA HIS A 262 53.76 -9.00 22.24
C HIS A 262 52.90 -10.27 22.49
N SER A 263 52.39 -10.88 21.44
CA SER A 263 51.55 -12.08 21.49
C SER A 263 52.34 -13.37 21.68
N ASP A 264 53.65 -13.37 21.30
CA ASP A 264 54.49 -14.57 21.25
C ASP A 264 55.69 -14.46 22.20
N LEU A 265 55.48 -13.97 23.43
CA LEU A 265 56.53 -13.89 24.45
C LEU A 265 56.87 -15.28 24.99
N LYS A 266 58.16 -15.61 24.91
CA LYS A 266 58.74 -16.81 25.51
C LYS A 266 59.54 -16.43 26.75
N HIS A 267 59.20 -16.96 27.87
CA HIS A 267 59.90 -16.71 29.12
C HIS A 267 61.14 -17.60 29.25
N PHE A 268 62.25 -17.02 29.65
CA PHE A 268 63.50 -17.68 29.94
C PHE A 268 63.92 -17.29 31.39
N PRO A 269 63.84 -18.22 32.35
CA PRO A 269 64.21 -17.95 33.75
C PRO A 269 65.70 -17.68 33.85
N ALA A 270 66.07 -16.96 34.92
CA ALA A 270 67.47 -16.75 35.24
C ALA A 270 68.17 -18.09 35.50
N VAL A 271 69.35 -18.23 34.92
CA VAL A 271 70.23 -19.41 35.17
C VAL A 271 71.58 -18.91 35.67
N ALA A 272 72.03 -19.42 36.84
CA ALA A 272 73.29 -19.03 37.34
C ALA A 272 74.46 -19.62 36.52
N ALA A 273 75.51 -18.80 36.32
CA ALA A 273 76.73 -19.28 35.62
C ALA A 273 77.44 -20.38 36.43
N THR A 274 77.99 -21.37 35.74
CA THR A 274 78.79 -22.41 36.28
C THR A 274 80.26 -22.28 35.81
N LYS A 275 81.13 -23.10 36.26
CA LYS A 275 82.57 -23.10 35.83
C LYS A 275 82.74 -23.45 34.34
N THR A 276 81.73 -24.07 33.77
CA THR A 276 81.83 -24.62 32.40
C THR A 276 80.71 -24.10 31.47
N ALA A 277 79.72 -23.28 31.94
CA ALA A 277 78.62 -22.73 31.17
C ALA A 277 78.27 -21.32 31.61
N GLU A 278 77.99 -20.47 30.70
CA GLU A 278 77.48 -19.10 30.90
C GLU A 278 76.04 -19.13 31.48
N GLY A 279 75.69 -18.23 32.39
CA GLY A 279 74.37 -18.03 32.93
C GLY A 279 73.64 -16.96 32.11
N ASN A 280 72.35 -16.81 32.44
CA ASN A 280 71.57 -15.70 31.93
C ASN A 280 70.72 -15.08 33.03
N ILE A 281 70.46 -13.82 32.92
CA ILE A 281 69.41 -13.16 33.69
C ILE A 281 68.02 -13.58 33.17
N GLU A 282 66.98 -13.46 33.97
CA GLU A 282 65.59 -13.63 33.51
C GLU A 282 65.26 -12.69 32.39
N TYR A 283 64.66 -13.20 31.30
CA TYR A 283 64.23 -12.41 30.16
C TYR A 283 63.07 -13.06 29.43
N TRP A 284 62.35 -12.24 28.63
CA TRP A 284 61.36 -12.69 27.69
C TRP A 284 61.85 -12.42 26.28
N TYR A 285 61.67 -13.34 25.38
CA TYR A 285 61.97 -13.17 23.97
C TYR A 285 60.70 -13.19 23.16
N CYS A 286 60.46 -12.13 22.37
CA CYS A 286 59.34 -12.08 21.43
C CYS A 286 59.80 -12.61 20.05
N SER A 287 59.26 -13.75 19.65
CA SER A 287 59.57 -14.31 18.33
C SER A 287 58.99 -13.47 17.19
N GLY A 288 57.94 -12.66 17.42
CA GLY A 288 57.32 -11.77 16.45
C GLY A 288 58.20 -10.58 16.04
N CYS A 289 58.69 -9.78 16.98
CA CYS A 289 59.59 -8.64 16.74
C CYS A 289 61.06 -8.93 16.93
N LYS A 290 61.42 -10.15 17.34
CA LYS A 290 62.81 -10.62 17.56
C LYS A 290 63.58 -9.78 18.59
N LYS A 291 62.88 -9.31 19.63
CA LYS A 291 63.46 -8.48 20.70
C LYS A 291 63.41 -9.19 22.06
N TYR A 292 64.33 -8.81 22.93
CA TYR A 292 64.44 -9.29 24.32
C TYR A 292 63.93 -8.24 25.27
N TYR A 293 63.24 -8.68 26.30
CA TYR A 293 62.64 -7.82 27.32
C TYR A 293 63.04 -8.36 28.71
N LYS A 294 63.21 -7.43 29.67
CA LYS A 294 63.54 -7.74 31.07
C LYS A 294 62.30 -7.50 31.92
#